data_bb478bb3925c4a1c28bd68df31f74b50
#
_entry.id   bb478bb3925c4a1c28bd68df31f74b50
#
_cell.length_a   1.000
_cell.length_b   1.000
_cell.length_c   1.000
_cell.angle_alpha   90.00
_cell.angle_beta   90.00
_cell.angle_gamma   90.00
#
_symmetry.space_group_name_H-M   'P 1'
#
loop_
_entity.id
_entity.type
_entity.pdbx_description
1 polymer ?
#
loop_
_entity_poly.entity_id
_entity_poly.type
_entity_poly.pdbx_seq_one_letter_code
_entity_poly.pdbx_strand_id
1 'polypeptide(L)'
;MKVVEINSGFRGSTGTIMLSIADLVRSCGGEAYTFSEKKPGAAPNGHQFFGTKFDNLFHRGVSVFSGISGKGSKSGTKELLKQIDAIHPDILHLHNLHGWYINLPMLFDYIKKNNIRTVWTLHDCWGFTAQCSHFTMEKCEKWKTGCYDCPRYRLYPYTFVDRTDKMWQLKKEWFTGVKHMTIVTPSKWLCDLVKQSFLSEYDVKVINNGINLDIFKPTESDFREKYSLQAVSYTHLRA
;
A
#
# COMPACT_ATOMS: atom_id res chain seq x y z
N MET A 1 -5.84 -21.63 -8.18
CA MET A 1 -6.04 -20.18 -8.08
C MET A 1 -4.68 -19.51 -8.20
N LYS A 2 -4.56 -18.52 -9.10
CA LYS A 2 -3.33 -17.72 -9.28
C LYS A 2 -3.51 -16.35 -8.70
N VAL A 3 -2.63 -15.93 -7.81
CA VAL A 3 -2.64 -14.61 -7.18
C VAL A 3 -1.37 -13.85 -7.53
N VAL A 4 -1.51 -12.62 -7.98
CA VAL A 4 -0.40 -11.68 -8.14
C VAL A 4 -0.48 -10.63 -7.04
N GLU A 5 0.60 -10.46 -6.29
CA GLU A 5 0.71 -9.51 -5.19
C GLU A 5 1.67 -8.38 -5.56
N ILE A 6 1.27 -7.12 -5.36
CA ILE A 6 2.09 -5.94 -5.66
C ILE A 6 2.23 -5.07 -4.41
N ASN A 7 3.49 -4.78 -4.04
CA ASN A 7 3.81 -3.86 -2.94
C ASN A 7 5.04 -3.00 -3.28
N SER A 8 5.23 -1.91 -2.58
CA SER A 8 6.41 -1.02 -2.75
C SER A 8 7.74 -1.68 -2.36
N GLY A 9 7.72 -2.76 -1.60
CA GLY A 9 8.90 -3.52 -1.20
C GLY A 9 8.52 -4.86 -0.59
N PHE A 10 9.49 -5.77 -0.53
CA PHE A 10 9.32 -7.10 0.07
C PHE A 10 9.76 -7.16 1.54
N ARG A 11 10.33 -6.07 2.08
CA ARG A 11 10.76 -5.94 3.48
C ARG A 11 9.87 -4.97 4.25
N GLY A 12 10.00 -4.99 5.58
CA GLY A 12 9.16 -4.19 6.47
C GLY A 12 7.78 -4.81 6.66
N SER A 13 6.92 -4.14 7.42
CA SER A 13 5.61 -4.69 7.84
C SER A 13 4.73 -5.11 6.67
N THR A 14 4.53 -4.24 5.68
CA THR A 14 3.65 -4.53 4.54
C THR A 14 4.25 -5.56 3.57
N GLY A 15 5.59 -5.59 3.43
CA GLY A 15 6.28 -6.61 2.65
C GLY A 15 6.17 -8.00 3.29
N THR A 16 6.31 -8.07 4.61
CA THR A 16 6.12 -9.33 5.35
C THR A 16 4.68 -9.83 5.22
N ILE A 17 3.69 -8.95 5.31
CA ILE A 17 2.27 -9.32 5.13
C ILE A 17 2.04 -9.88 3.71
N MET A 18 2.51 -9.19 2.67
CA MET A 18 2.42 -9.66 1.28
C MET A 18 3.03 -11.06 1.12
N LEU A 19 4.24 -11.29 1.62
CA LEU A 19 4.92 -12.57 1.53
C LEU A 19 4.18 -13.67 2.30
N SER A 20 3.67 -13.37 3.49
CA SER A 20 2.90 -14.34 4.30
C SER A 20 1.59 -14.73 3.62
N ILE A 21 0.90 -13.80 2.95
CA ILE A 21 -0.30 -14.11 2.16
C ILE A 21 0.08 -15.00 0.96
N ALA A 22 1.16 -14.67 0.26
CA ALA A 22 1.63 -15.48 -0.86
C ALA A 22 1.98 -16.91 -0.43
N ASP A 23 2.63 -17.09 0.72
CA ASP A 23 2.95 -18.40 1.27
C ASP A 23 1.68 -19.16 1.69
N LEU A 24 0.69 -18.47 2.26
CA LEU A 24 -0.62 -19.07 2.56
C LEU A 24 -1.32 -19.55 1.29
N VAL A 25 -1.34 -18.75 0.23
CA VAL A 25 -1.91 -19.15 -1.07
C VAL A 25 -1.26 -20.43 -1.58
N ARG A 26 0.07 -20.50 -1.51
CA ARG A 26 0.84 -21.70 -1.94
C ARG A 26 0.53 -22.92 -1.06
N SER A 27 0.45 -22.74 0.25
CA SER A 27 0.12 -23.83 1.19
C SER A 27 -1.29 -24.39 0.97
N CYS A 28 -2.21 -23.58 0.44
CA CYS A 28 -3.55 -23.99 0.04
C CYS A 28 -3.63 -24.57 -1.39
N GLY A 29 -2.49 -24.86 -2.04
CA GLY A 29 -2.43 -25.43 -3.38
C GLY A 29 -2.65 -24.42 -4.51
N GLY A 30 -2.56 -23.12 -4.24
CA GLY A 30 -2.57 -22.06 -5.24
C GLY A 30 -1.17 -21.67 -5.72
N GLU A 31 -1.13 -20.80 -6.72
CA GLU A 31 0.09 -20.17 -7.21
C GLU A 31 0.10 -18.70 -6.76
N ALA A 32 1.20 -18.23 -6.21
CA ALA A 32 1.36 -16.84 -5.82
C ALA A 32 2.65 -16.25 -6.39
N TYR A 33 2.53 -15.08 -6.99
CA TYR A 33 3.60 -14.30 -7.61
C TYR A 33 3.67 -12.96 -6.90
N THR A 34 4.84 -12.57 -6.40
CA THR A 34 5.00 -11.34 -5.65
C THR A 34 5.91 -10.36 -6.39
N PHE A 35 5.52 -9.09 -6.47
CA PHE A 35 6.23 -8.06 -7.20
C PHE A 35 6.51 -6.82 -6.34
N SER A 36 7.71 -6.27 -6.46
CA SER A 36 8.03 -4.95 -5.91
C SER A 36 9.09 -4.21 -6.72
N GLU A 37 9.34 -2.96 -6.36
CA GLU A 37 10.51 -2.25 -6.86
C GLU A 37 11.81 -2.94 -6.43
N LYS A 38 12.87 -2.78 -7.22
CA LYS A 38 14.19 -3.34 -6.90
C LYS A 38 14.81 -2.63 -5.71
N LYS A 39 14.95 -3.34 -4.59
CA LYS A 39 15.63 -2.88 -3.37
C LYS A 39 16.86 -3.73 -3.07
N PRO A 40 17.85 -3.17 -2.32
CA PRO A 40 19.03 -3.94 -1.91
C PRO A 40 18.67 -5.16 -1.08
N GLY A 41 19.42 -6.25 -1.27
CA GLY A 41 19.33 -7.49 -0.51
C GLY A 41 18.78 -8.65 -1.31
N ALA A 42 18.97 -9.87 -0.80
CA ALA A 42 18.44 -11.09 -1.39
C ALA A 42 16.91 -11.08 -1.36
N ALA A 43 16.28 -11.32 -2.50
CA ALA A 43 14.84 -11.49 -2.58
C ALA A 43 14.45 -12.90 -2.12
N PRO A 44 13.26 -13.07 -1.51
CA PRO A 44 12.71 -14.40 -1.25
C PRO A 44 12.48 -15.18 -2.55
N ASN A 45 12.42 -16.51 -2.45
CA ASN A 45 12.13 -17.36 -3.61
C ASN A 45 10.77 -16.97 -4.23
N GLY A 46 10.76 -16.85 -5.56
CA GLY A 46 9.55 -16.48 -6.31
C GLY A 46 9.16 -15.00 -6.26
N HIS A 47 9.94 -14.16 -5.56
CA HIS A 47 9.75 -12.71 -5.61
C HIS A 47 10.43 -12.10 -6.83
N GLN A 48 9.72 -11.22 -7.52
CA GLN A 48 10.17 -10.58 -8.75
C GLN A 48 10.26 -9.06 -8.57
N PHE A 49 11.23 -8.47 -9.26
CA PHE A 49 11.40 -7.03 -9.30
C PHE A 49 10.99 -6.49 -10.66
N PHE A 50 10.47 -5.27 -10.68
CA PHE A 50 10.20 -4.54 -11.90
C PHE A 50 10.69 -3.09 -11.81
N GLY A 51 10.90 -2.49 -12.97
CA GLY A 51 11.41 -1.12 -13.09
C GLY A 51 12.87 -0.97 -12.69
N THR A 52 13.37 0.24 -12.81
CA THR A 52 14.76 0.59 -12.55
C THR A 52 14.88 1.67 -11.49
N LYS A 53 16.04 1.75 -10.82
CA LYS A 53 16.32 2.85 -9.89
C LYS A 53 16.25 4.22 -10.57
N PHE A 54 16.62 4.31 -11.84
CA PHE A 54 16.57 5.55 -12.60
C PHE A 54 15.13 5.99 -12.83
N ASP A 55 14.24 5.09 -13.26
CA ASP A 55 12.81 5.35 -13.40
C ASP A 55 12.19 5.90 -12.11
N ASN A 56 12.53 5.27 -10.98
CA ASN A 56 12.00 5.66 -9.68
C ASN A 56 12.54 7.02 -9.22
N LEU A 57 13.84 7.27 -9.44
CA LEU A 57 14.45 8.57 -9.12
C LEU A 57 13.85 9.70 -9.97
N PHE A 58 13.68 9.46 -11.27
CA PHE A 58 13.03 10.42 -12.17
C PHE A 58 11.57 10.67 -11.74
N HIS A 59 10.82 9.61 -11.45
CA HIS A 59 9.45 9.72 -10.95
C HIS A 59 9.38 10.55 -9.66
N ARG A 60 10.28 10.28 -8.71
CA ARG A 60 10.38 11.05 -7.47
C ARG A 60 10.68 12.53 -7.77
N GLY A 61 11.66 12.81 -8.60
CA GLY A 61 12.01 14.19 -9.00
C GLY A 61 10.81 14.93 -9.58
N VAL A 62 10.16 14.36 -10.59
CA VAL A 62 8.97 14.95 -11.21
C VAL A 62 7.86 15.16 -10.18
N SER A 63 7.62 14.19 -9.30
CA SER A 63 6.56 14.29 -8.27
C SER A 63 6.84 15.41 -7.27
N VAL A 64 8.08 15.51 -6.79
CA VAL A 64 8.50 16.53 -5.81
C VAL A 64 8.36 17.94 -6.38
N PHE A 65 8.81 18.15 -7.63
CA PHE A 65 8.76 19.48 -8.24
C PHE A 65 7.37 19.87 -8.77
N SER A 66 6.61 18.92 -9.30
CA SER A 66 5.27 19.21 -9.86
C SER A 66 4.13 19.15 -8.85
N GLY A 67 4.32 18.53 -7.68
CA GLY A 67 3.25 18.23 -6.72
C GLY A 67 2.30 17.11 -7.18
N ILE A 68 2.60 16.43 -8.32
CA ILE A 68 1.77 15.35 -8.88
C ILE A 68 2.58 14.04 -8.88
N SER A 69 2.12 13.06 -8.11
CA SER A 69 2.73 11.74 -8.04
C SER A 69 1.92 10.68 -8.81
N GLY A 70 2.52 9.50 -9.01
CA GLY A 70 1.84 8.35 -9.62
C GLY A 70 1.84 8.32 -11.14
N LYS A 71 2.38 9.32 -11.84
CA LYS A 71 2.45 9.36 -13.32
C LYS A 71 3.81 8.97 -13.90
N GLY A 72 4.82 8.76 -13.07
CA GLY A 72 6.14 8.29 -13.51
C GLY A 72 6.24 6.78 -13.62
N SER A 73 7.46 6.24 -13.65
CA SER A 73 7.78 4.80 -13.71
C SER A 73 7.01 4.02 -14.79
N LYS A 74 6.85 4.64 -15.97
CA LYS A 74 6.05 4.06 -17.08
C LYS A 74 6.69 2.79 -17.63
N SER A 75 8.01 2.74 -17.79
CA SER A 75 8.71 1.57 -18.36
C SER A 75 8.60 0.38 -17.41
N GLY A 76 8.88 0.57 -16.13
CA GLY A 76 8.73 -0.48 -15.13
C GLY A 76 7.30 -0.98 -14.99
N THR A 77 6.31 -0.08 -15.04
CA THR A 77 4.91 -0.50 -15.02
C THR A 77 4.52 -1.29 -16.26
N LYS A 78 4.99 -0.92 -17.46
CA LYS A 78 4.78 -1.72 -18.69
C LYS A 78 5.36 -3.13 -18.56
N GLU A 79 6.55 -3.25 -18.00
CA GLU A 79 7.19 -4.54 -17.73
C GLU A 79 6.34 -5.40 -16.78
N LEU A 80 5.91 -4.81 -15.65
CA LEU A 80 5.01 -5.48 -14.69
C LEU A 80 3.72 -5.95 -15.37
N LEU A 81 3.05 -5.10 -16.13
CA LEU A 81 1.79 -5.45 -16.80
C LEU A 81 1.96 -6.59 -17.81
N LYS A 82 3.10 -6.65 -18.54
CA LYS A 82 3.41 -7.80 -19.41
C LYS A 82 3.57 -9.11 -18.62
N GLN A 83 4.18 -9.04 -17.45
CA GLN A 83 4.33 -10.22 -16.59
C GLN A 83 2.98 -10.66 -16.02
N ILE A 84 2.11 -9.72 -15.62
CA ILE A 84 0.74 -10.02 -15.19
C ILE A 84 -0.07 -10.67 -16.34
N ASP A 85 0.07 -10.16 -17.56
CA ASP A 85 -0.56 -10.77 -18.75
C ASP A 85 -0.10 -12.22 -18.97
N ALA A 86 1.19 -12.50 -18.81
CA ALA A 86 1.72 -13.86 -18.99
C ALA A 86 1.25 -14.83 -17.87
N ILE A 87 1.03 -14.34 -16.66
CA ILE A 87 0.56 -15.13 -15.52
C ILE A 87 -0.93 -15.47 -15.64
N HIS A 88 -1.74 -14.55 -16.19
CA HIS A 88 -3.20 -14.63 -16.19
C HIS A 88 -3.76 -14.89 -14.78
N PRO A 89 -3.61 -13.94 -13.82
CA PRO A 89 -4.03 -14.16 -12.45
C PRO A 89 -5.55 -14.17 -12.30
N ASP A 90 -6.05 -15.00 -11.39
CA ASP A 90 -7.42 -14.96 -10.92
C ASP A 90 -7.70 -13.75 -10.04
N ILE A 91 -6.68 -13.32 -9.28
CA ILE A 91 -6.75 -12.18 -8.35
C ILE A 91 -5.46 -11.36 -8.46
N LEU A 92 -5.65 -10.05 -8.56
CA LEU A 92 -4.59 -9.05 -8.37
C LEU A 92 -4.73 -8.43 -6.98
N HIS A 93 -3.75 -8.65 -6.12
CA HIS A 93 -3.75 -8.13 -4.76
C HIS A 93 -2.77 -6.95 -4.65
N LEU A 94 -3.29 -5.79 -4.33
CA LEU A 94 -2.55 -4.54 -4.20
C LEU A 94 -2.33 -4.21 -2.72
N HIS A 95 -1.12 -3.75 -2.39
CA HIS A 95 -0.75 -3.23 -1.08
C HIS A 95 -0.39 -1.74 -1.17
N ASN A 96 0.78 -1.33 -0.67
CA ASN A 96 1.24 0.05 -0.76
C ASN A 96 1.62 0.43 -2.19
N LEU A 97 0.86 1.34 -2.78
CA LEU A 97 1.09 1.86 -4.13
C LEU A 97 1.82 3.20 -4.15
N HIS A 98 2.11 3.78 -3.00
CA HIS A 98 2.95 4.98 -2.89
C HIS A 98 4.46 4.62 -2.90
N GLY A 99 5.33 5.59 -3.19
CA GLY A 99 6.79 5.37 -3.20
C GLY A 99 7.46 5.57 -4.56
N TRP A 100 6.76 6.13 -5.55
CA TRP A 100 7.29 6.53 -6.86
C TRP A 100 7.83 5.37 -7.73
N TYR A 101 7.31 4.17 -7.56
CA TYR A 101 7.80 2.97 -8.25
C TYR A 101 6.85 2.44 -9.34
N ILE A 102 5.61 2.87 -9.33
CA ILE A 102 4.54 2.38 -10.21
C ILE A 102 3.76 3.55 -10.83
N ASN A 103 3.31 3.38 -12.07
CA ASN A 103 2.43 4.32 -12.75
C ASN A 103 0.98 3.96 -12.45
N LEU A 104 0.33 4.77 -11.62
CA LEU A 104 -1.02 4.49 -11.12
C LEU A 104 -2.08 4.48 -12.22
N PRO A 105 -2.20 5.52 -13.08
CA PRO A 105 -3.19 5.49 -14.16
C PRO A 105 -3.01 4.26 -15.05
N MET A 106 -1.79 3.90 -15.46
CA MET A 106 -1.58 2.71 -16.29
C MET A 106 -2.01 1.41 -15.61
N LEU A 107 -1.75 1.27 -14.31
CA LEU A 107 -2.16 0.09 -13.54
C LEU A 107 -3.69 -0.01 -13.46
N PHE A 108 -4.35 1.08 -13.08
CA PHE A 108 -5.80 1.06 -12.90
C PHE A 108 -6.57 1.01 -14.22
N ASP A 109 -6.07 1.63 -15.29
CA ASP A 109 -6.62 1.49 -16.63
C ASP A 109 -6.52 0.03 -17.13
N TYR A 110 -5.39 -0.62 -16.85
CA TYR A 110 -5.21 -2.04 -17.16
C TYR A 110 -6.18 -2.92 -16.38
N ILE A 111 -6.36 -2.70 -15.07
CA ILE A 111 -7.31 -3.43 -14.22
C ILE A 111 -8.74 -3.26 -14.74
N LYS A 112 -9.15 -2.02 -15.04
CA LYS A 112 -10.48 -1.70 -15.57
C LYS A 112 -10.72 -2.36 -16.92
N LYS A 113 -9.77 -2.22 -17.86
CA LYS A 113 -9.86 -2.76 -19.22
C LYS A 113 -9.99 -4.28 -19.23
N ASN A 114 -9.23 -4.97 -18.40
CA ASN A 114 -9.20 -6.43 -18.36
C ASN A 114 -10.19 -7.03 -17.35
N ASN A 115 -10.93 -6.16 -16.63
CA ASN A 115 -11.95 -6.57 -15.66
C ASN A 115 -11.42 -7.55 -14.59
N ILE A 116 -10.17 -7.34 -14.13
CA ILE A 116 -9.47 -8.23 -13.22
C ILE A 116 -10.08 -8.10 -11.81
N ARG A 117 -10.36 -9.24 -11.17
CA ARG A 117 -10.73 -9.25 -9.76
C ARG A 117 -9.56 -8.71 -8.93
N THR A 118 -9.79 -7.63 -8.21
CA THR A 118 -8.76 -6.92 -7.48
C THR A 118 -9.10 -6.86 -5.99
N VAL A 119 -8.13 -7.18 -5.15
CA VAL A 119 -8.15 -6.91 -3.72
C VAL A 119 -7.15 -5.80 -3.46
N TRP A 120 -7.53 -4.79 -2.70
CA TRP A 120 -6.60 -3.73 -2.29
C TRP A 120 -6.57 -3.61 -0.78
N THR A 121 -5.47 -4.09 -0.16
CA THR A 121 -5.25 -3.92 1.28
C THR A 121 -4.63 -2.55 1.56
N LEU A 122 -5.41 -1.68 2.19
CA LEU A 122 -4.93 -0.39 2.66
C LEU A 122 -4.26 -0.53 4.03
N HIS A 123 -3.02 -0.10 4.12
CA HIS A 123 -2.25 -0.11 5.37
C HIS A 123 -2.23 1.26 6.06
N ASP A 124 -2.65 2.29 5.35
CA ASP A 124 -2.72 3.69 5.80
C ASP A 124 -3.79 4.46 5.01
N CYS A 125 -3.86 5.77 5.25
CA CYS A 125 -4.88 6.63 4.62
C CYS A 125 -4.49 7.15 3.23
N TRP A 126 -3.29 6.83 2.74
CA TRP A 126 -2.82 7.36 1.46
C TRP A 126 -3.76 7.05 0.29
N GLY A 127 -4.40 5.90 0.28
CA GLY A 127 -5.28 5.46 -0.81
C GLY A 127 -6.39 6.46 -1.14
N PHE A 128 -6.92 7.16 -0.15
CA PHE A 128 -8.07 8.06 -0.30
C PHE A 128 -7.80 9.53 0.06
N THR A 129 -6.57 9.89 0.41
CA THR A 129 -6.12 11.29 0.54
C THR A 129 -5.40 11.75 -0.72
N ALA A 130 -5.07 13.03 -0.84
CA ALA A 130 -4.21 13.49 -1.92
C ALA A 130 -2.80 12.89 -1.85
N GLN A 131 -2.18 12.96 -0.66
CA GLN A 131 -0.81 12.47 -0.49
C GLN A 131 -0.49 11.93 0.92
N CYS A 132 -1.11 12.41 1.98
CA CYS A 132 -0.73 12.03 3.34
C CYS A 132 -1.21 10.61 3.68
N SER A 133 -0.33 9.84 4.36
CA SER A 133 -0.65 8.52 4.88
C SER A 133 -1.43 8.55 6.20
N HIS A 134 -1.39 9.69 6.91
CA HIS A 134 -2.17 9.93 8.13
C HIS A 134 -2.43 11.43 8.32
N PHE A 135 -3.53 11.77 8.93
CA PHE A 135 -4.00 13.16 9.10
C PHE A 135 -4.66 13.42 10.45
N THR A 136 -4.66 12.45 11.34
CA THR A 136 -5.40 12.52 12.62
C THR A 136 -4.84 13.59 13.56
N MET A 137 -3.53 13.84 13.53
CA MET A 137 -2.91 14.88 14.36
C MET A 137 -3.41 16.29 13.99
N GLU A 138 -3.64 16.55 12.73
CA GLU A 138 -4.17 17.82 12.22
C GLU A 138 -5.70 17.89 12.27
N LYS A 139 -6.38 16.82 12.68
CA LYS A 139 -7.84 16.70 12.65
C LYS A 139 -8.44 17.13 11.30
N CYS A 140 -7.73 16.80 10.21
CA CYS A 140 -8.08 17.22 8.86
C CYS A 140 -9.26 16.40 8.33
N GLU A 141 -10.30 17.10 7.86
CA GLU A 141 -11.50 16.49 7.25
C GLU A 141 -11.59 16.72 5.73
N LYS A 142 -10.65 17.47 5.15
CA LYS A 142 -10.68 17.85 3.72
C LYS A 142 -10.67 16.65 2.78
N TRP A 143 -10.02 15.56 3.15
CA TRP A 143 -9.93 14.33 2.35
C TRP A 143 -11.28 13.71 1.99
N LYS A 144 -12.34 14.02 2.72
CA LYS A 144 -13.71 13.50 2.46
C LYS A 144 -14.30 14.08 1.16
N THR A 145 -14.06 15.34 0.89
CA THR A 145 -14.68 16.07 -0.23
C THR A 145 -13.68 16.63 -1.24
N GLY A 146 -12.41 16.75 -0.86
CA GLY A 146 -11.31 17.25 -1.69
C GLY A 146 -10.18 17.78 -0.82
N CYS A 147 -8.94 17.47 -1.12
CA CYS A 147 -7.79 18.06 -0.47
C CYS A 147 -7.45 19.41 -1.12
N TYR A 148 -7.05 20.39 -0.33
CA TYR A 148 -6.60 21.72 -0.78
C TYR A 148 -5.91 22.43 0.37
N ASP A 149 -5.05 23.43 0.11
CA ASP A 149 -4.31 24.21 1.12
C ASP A 149 -3.78 23.30 2.23
N CYS A 150 -2.94 22.33 1.84
CA CYS A 150 -2.51 21.27 2.73
C CYS A 150 -1.33 21.71 3.58
N PRO A 151 -1.46 21.79 4.94
CA PRO A 151 -0.33 22.19 5.78
C PRO A 151 0.81 21.16 5.78
N ARG A 152 0.53 19.95 5.28
CA ARG A 152 1.47 18.81 5.28
C ARG A 152 2.14 18.56 3.94
N TYR A 153 1.92 19.35 2.89
CA TYR A 153 2.47 19.03 1.56
C TYR A 153 4.01 18.96 1.54
N ARG A 154 4.68 19.59 2.50
CA ARG A 154 6.14 19.52 2.70
C ARG A 154 6.61 18.37 3.61
N LEU A 155 5.67 17.57 4.17
CA LEU A 155 5.99 16.35 4.90
C LEU A 155 5.89 15.13 3.97
N TYR A 156 6.33 13.98 4.43
CA TYR A 156 6.32 12.75 3.61
C TYR A 156 4.88 12.35 3.19
N PRO A 157 4.67 12.03 1.91
CA PRO A 157 5.53 12.24 0.73
C PRO A 157 5.59 13.72 0.33
N TYR A 158 6.74 14.35 0.55
CA TYR A 158 6.91 15.79 0.41
C TYR A 158 6.89 16.25 -1.05
N THR A 159 6.40 17.50 -1.27
CA THR A 159 6.44 18.21 -2.55
C THR A 159 6.83 19.67 -2.32
N PHE A 160 7.39 20.33 -3.33
CA PHE A 160 7.71 21.76 -3.24
C PHE A 160 6.49 22.65 -3.51
N VAL A 161 5.50 22.12 -4.20
CA VAL A 161 4.27 22.85 -4.58
C VAL A 161 3.07 22.10 -4.04
N ASP A 162 2.15 22.80 -3.40
CA ASP A 162 0.86 22.25 -3.03
C ASP A 162 -0.03 22.10 -4.27
N ARG A 163 -0.27 20.88 -4.67
CA ARG A 163 -1.21 20.45 -5.71
C ARG A 163 -2.15 19.39 -5.18
N THR A 164 -2.45 19.44 -3.89
CA THR A 164 -3.27 18.41 -3.24
C THR A 164 -4.70 18.40 -3.76
N ASP A 165 -5.24 19.54 -4.20
CA ASP A 165 -6.52 19.63 -4.92
C ASP A 165 -6.54 18.77 -6.18
N LYS A 166 -5.56 18.98 -7.05
CA LYS A 166 -5.43 18.24 -8.30
C LYS A 166 -5.08 16.76 -8.05
N MET A 167 -4.22 16.49 -7.08
CA MET A 167 -3.81 15.13 -6.77
C MET A 167 -4.96 14.28 -6.22
N TRP A 168 -5.83 14.88 -5.38
CA TRP A 168 -7.03 14.21 -4.89
C TRP A 168 -7.99 13.85 -6.03
N GLN A 169 -8.26 14.81 -6.95
CA GLN A 169 -9.11 14.58 -8.12
C GLN A 169 -8.57 13.47 -9.01
N LEU A 170 -7.25 13.48 -9.31
CA LEU A 170 -6.60 12.46 -10.12
C LEU A 170 -6.70 11.08 -9.47
N LYS A 171 -6.47 10.97 -8.17
CA LYS A 171 -6.59 9.68 -7.47
C LYS A 171 -8.03 9.18 -7.45
N LYS A 172 -9.00 10.06 -7.24
CA LYS A 172 -10.41 9.70 -7.38
C LYS A 172 -10.70 9.14 -8.76
N GLU A 173 -10.29 9.82 -9.83
CA GLU A 173 -10.45 9.36 -11.22
C GLU A 173 -9.80 7.99 -11.47
N TRP A 174 -8.56 7.79 -11.00
CA TRP A 174 -7.83 6.55 -11.24
C TRP A 174 -8.41 5.38 -10.46
N PHE A 175 -8.74 5.58 -9.19
CA PHE A 175 -9.05 4.52 -8.24
C PHE A 175 -10.53 4.14 -8.19
N THR A 176 -11.45 4.97 -8.72
CA THR A 176 -12.88 4.65 -8.77
C THR A 176 -13.27 3.96 -10.08
N GLY A 177 -14.43 3.31 -10.11
CA GLY A 177 -14.97 2.63 -11.30
C GLY A 177 -14.30 1.30 -11.64
N VAL A 178 -13.65 0.62 -10.69
CA VAL A 178 -13.13 -0.74 -10.86
C VAL A 178 -14.22 -1.74 -10.49
N LYS A 179 -14.75 -2.46 -11.47
CA LYS A 179 -15.96 -3.30 -11.34
C LYS A 179 -15.87 -4.40 -10.27
N HIS A 180 -14.70 -5.02 -10.12
CA HIS A 180 -14.50 -6.17 -9.22
C HIS A 180 -13.40 -5.88 -8.20
N MET A 181 -13.52 -4.78 -7.45
CA MET A 181 -12.59 -4.43 -6.39
C MET A 181 -13.22 -4.67 -5.01
N THR A 182 -12.44 -5.27 -4.13
CA THR A 182 -12.70 -5.33 -2.69
C THR A 182 -11.56 -4.62 -1.97
N ILE A 183 -11.89 -3.73 -1.06
CA ILE A 183 -10.90 -3.08 -0.18
C ILE A 183 -10.81 -3.86 1.13
N VAL A 184 -9.59 -4.10 1.58
CA VAL A 184 -9.31 -4.70 2.89
C VAL A 184 -8.60 -3.68 3.77
N THR A 185 -9.00 -3.62 5.03
CA THR A 185 -8.36 -2.77 6.04
C THR A 185 -7.99 -3.59 7.29
N PRO A 186 -6.85 -3.32 7.94
CA PRO A 186 -6.42 -4.07 9.12
C PRO A 186 -7.16 -3.68 10.40
N SER A 187 -8.07 -2.71 10.34
CA SER A 187 -8.82 -2.26 11.50
C SER A 187 -10.18 -1.68 11.11
N LYS A 188 -11.12 -1.74 12.05
CA LYS A 188 -12.43 -1.08 11.92
C LYS A 188 -12.28 0.44 11.75
N TRP A 189 -11.32 1.05 12.44
CA TRP A 189 -11.05 2.48 12.33
C TRP A 189 -10.74 2.89 10.87
N LEU A 190 -9.83 2.20 10.21
CA LEU A 190 -9.49 2.51 8.80
C LEU A 190 -10.66 2.19 7.86
N CYS A 191 -11.41 1.11 8.12
CA CYS A 191 -12.64 0.79 7.38
C CYS A 191 -13.67 1.94 7.44
N ASP A 192 -13.90 2.47 8.62
CA ASP A 192 -14.86 3.57 8.83
C ASP A 192 -14.41 4.88 8.11
N LEU A 193 -13.10 5.11 7.99
CA LEU A 193 -12.56 6.22 7.17
C LEU A 193 -12.76 5.96 5.67
N VAL A 194 -12.44 4.77 5.18
CA VAL A 194 -12.63 4.43 3.76
C VAL A 194 -14.08 4.64 3.33
N LYS A 195 -15.04 4.23 4.15
CA LYS A 195 -16.47 4.42 3.89
C LYS A 195 -16.92 5.88 3.82
N GLN A 196 -16.12 6.83 4.32
CA GLN A 196 -16.38 8.26 4.25
C GLN A 196 -15.60 8.94 3.09
N SER A 197 -14.84 8.19 2.34
CA SER A 197 -13.97 8.69 1.25
C SER A 197 -14.57 8.42 -0.13
N PHE A 198 -13.87 8.84 -1.19
CA PHE A 198 -14.26 8.52 -2.56
C PHE A 198 -14.13 7.02 -2.91
N LEU A 199 -13.55 6.20 -2.02
CA LEU A 199 -13.50 4.74 -2.17
C LEU A 199 -14.72 4.03 -1.55
N SER A 200 -15.70 4.77 -1.05
CA SER A 200 -16.92 4.23 -0.43
C SER A 200 -17.82 3.41 -1.37
N GLU A 201 -17.58 3.49 -2.67
CA GLU A 201 -18.29 2.68 -3.67
C GLU A 201 -17.95 1.18 -3.59
N TYR A 202 -16.82 0.83 -2.94
CA TYR A 202 -16.34 -0.54 -2.87
C TYR A 202 -16.80 -1.27 -1.60
N ASP A 203 -16.92 -2.61 -1.71
CA ASP A 203 -17.04 -3.45 -0.53
C ASP A 203 -15.75 -3.38 0.30
N VAL A 204 -15.89 -3.05 1.59
CA VAL A 204 -14.76 -2.90 2.51
C VAL A 204 -14.82 -3.97 3.60
N LYS A 205 -13.81 -4.82 3.65
CA LYS A 205 -13.67 -5.88 4.66
C LYS A 205 -12.62 -5.50 5.70
N VAL A 206 -12.90 -5.83 6.96
CA VAL A 206 -11.89 -5.73 8.03
C VAL A 206 -11.23 -7.09 8.20
N ILE A 207 -9.94 -7.16 7.91
CA ILE A 207 -9.10 -8.35 8.12
C ILE A 207 -7.85 -7.89 8.86
N ASN A 208 -7.76 -8.22 10.15
CA ASN A 208 -6.62 -7.83 10.97
C ASN A 208 -5.33 -8.47 10.47
N ASN A 209 -4.21 -7.74 10.62
CA ASN A 209 -2.90 -8.29 10.29
C ASN A 209 -2.59 -9.50 11.17
N GLY A 210 -2.12 -10.59 10.56
CA GLY A 210 -1.59 -11.74 11.27
C GLY A 210 -0.21 -11.44 11.87
N ILE A 211 0.13 -12.16 12.92
CA ILE A 211 1.48 -12.18 13.50
C ILE A 211 1.98 -13.62 13.60
N ASN A 212 3.28 -13.80 13.60
CA ASN A 212 3.89 -15.10 13.81
C ASN A 212 3.83 -15.48 15.31
N LEU A 213 2.94 -16.41 15.67
CA LEU A 213 2.74 -16.84 17.05
C LEU A 213 3.89 -17.69 17.62
N ASP A 214 4.77 -18.22 16.79
CA ASP A 214 5.98 -18.89 17.25
C ASP A 214 7.01 -17.91 17.80
N ILE A 215 7.01 -16.70 17.27
CA ILE A 215 7.89 -15.60 17.70
C ILE A 215 7.20 -14.76 18.77
N PHE A 216 5.96 -14.33 18.52
CA PHE A 216 5.20 -13.44 19.41
C PHE A 216 4.33 -14.25 20.38
N LYS A 217 4.98 -14.84 21.37
CA LYS A 217 4.35 -15.59 22.46
C LYS A 217 4.92 -15.18 23.82
N PRO A 218 4.16 -15.34 24.92
CA PRO A 218 4.69 -15.15 26.26
C PRO A 218 5.95 -16.00 26.45
N THR A 219 7.03 -15.36 26.85
CA THR A 219 8.34 -16.03 27.05
C THR A 219 8.92 -15.54 28.38
N GLU A 220 9.43 -16.45 29.18
CA GLU A 220 10.21 -16.08 30.37
C GLU A 220 11.46 -15.32 29.94
N SER A 221 11.75 -14.24 30.62
CA SER A 221 12.86 -13.34 30.33
C SER A 221 13.31 -12.61 31.57
N ASP A 222 14.61 -12.45 31.73
CA ASP A 222 15.28 -11.63 32.75
C ASP A 222 15.30 -10.13 32.41
N PHE A 223 14.61 -9.76 31.31
CA PHE A 223 14.63 -8.39 30.78
C PHE A 223 14.23 -7.35 31.85
N ARG A 224 13.21 -7.66 32.67
CA ARG A 224 12.75 -6.75 33.73
C ARG A 224 13.82 -6.56 34.81
N GLU A 225 14.46 -7.65 35.23
CA GLU A 225 15.54 -7.61 36.24
C GLU A 225 16.74 -6.85 35.68
N LYS A 226 17.16 -7.20 34.49
CA LYS A 226 18.31 -6.59 33.80
C LYS A 226 18.19 -5.07 33.63
N TYR A 227 16.97 -4.55 33.44
CA TYR A 227 16.71 -3.11 33.26
C TYR A 227 16.01 -2.47 34.46
N SER A 228 15.94 -3.17 35.61
CA SER A 228 15.33 -2.67 36.85
C SER A 228 13.89 -2.14 36.63
N LEU A 229 13.11 -2.84 35.81
CA LEU A 229 11.76 -2.41 35.44
C LEU A 229 10.71 -2.95 36.42
N GLN A 230 9.95 -2.04 37.03
CA GLN A 230 8.86 -2.43 37.92
C GLN A 230 7.63 -2.94 37.16
N ALA A 231 6.83 -3.85 37.78
CA ALA A 231 5.70 -4.52 37.14
C ALA A 231 4.62 -3.57 36.58
N VAL A 232 4.45 -2.39 37.15
CA VAL A 232 3.46 -1.38 36.75
C VAL A 232 3.91 -0.47 35.59
N SER A 233 5.14 -0.59 35.11
CA SER A 233 5.71 0.33 34.11
C SER A 233 5.12 0.17 32.70
N TYR A 234 4.23 -0.79 32.43
CA TYR A 234 3.79 -1.15 31.07
C TYR A 234 2.30 -1.28 30.86
N THR A 235 1.47 -0.96 31.85
CA THR A 235 0.02 -1.17 31.72
C THR A 235 -0.68 -0.18 30.79
N HIS A 236 0.01 0.84 30.29
CA HIS A 236 -0.61 1.84 29.39
C HIS A 236 0.37 2.33 28.33
N LEU A 237 0.67 1.51 27.32
CA LEU A 237 1.03 2.03 26.02
C LEU A 237 -0.24 2.51 25.36
N ARG A 238 -0.53 3.82 25.45
CA ARG A 238 -1.56 4.42 24.61
C ARG A 238 -1.03 4.47 23.17
N ALA A 239 -1.67 3.68 22.30
CA ALA A 239 -1.54 3.88 20.88
C ALA A 239 -2.14 5.22 20.48
#